data_e3b64c435b8db4a511d0cf9d418cec13
#
_entry.id   e3b64c435b8db4a511d0cf9d418cec13
#
_cell.length_a   1.000
_cell.length_b   1.000
_cell.length_c   1.000
_cell.angle_alpha   90.00
_cell.angle_beta   90.00
_cell.angle_gamma   90.00
#
_symmetry.space_group_name_H-M   'P 1'
#
loop_
_entity.id
_entity.type
_entity.pdbx_description
1 polymer ?
#
loop_
_entity_poly.entity_id
_entity_poly.type
_entity_poly.pdbx_seq_one_letter_code
_entity_poly.pdbx_strand_id
1 'polypeptide(L)'
;MRMVDLRSDTITKPPPRLRRARAEAAVGDDVFGEDPTVNRLERMAAERLGKEAALFVPSGTMGNLVSLLVHCGRGDEVILGAQSHTYV
;
A
#
# COMPACT_ATOMS: atom_id res chain seq x y z
N MET A 1 -29.52 4.28 15.51
CA MET A 1 -29.16 3.18 14.57
C MET A 1 -27.69 3.33 14.14
N ARG A 2 -26.94 2.28 14.24
CA ARG A 2 -25.55 2.27 13.75
C ARG A 2 -25.56 1.94 12.25
N MET A 3 -25.11 2.87 11.41
CA MET A 3 -24.97 2.62 9.99
C MET A 3 -23.66 1.85 9.72
N VAL A 4 -23.73 0.78 8.94
CA VAL A 4 -22.57 0.05 8.42
C VAL A 4 -22.45 0.36 6.94
N ASP A 5 -21.35 0.97 6.55
CA ASP A 5 -21.08 1.35 5.15
C ASP A 5 -19.95 0.49 4.58
N LEU A 6 -20.26 -0.31 3.59
CA LEU A 6 -19.33 -1.26 2.95
C LEU A 6 -19.04 -0.90 1.48
N ARG A 7 -19.29 0.34 1.07
CA ARG A 7 -19.08 0.77 -0.32
C ARG A 7 -17.61 0.73 -0.76
N SER A 8 -16.70 1.16 0.12
CA SER A 8 -15.27 1.23 -0.18
C SER A 8 -14.47 1.40 1.12
N ASP A 9 -13.26 0.90 1.13
CA ASP A 9 -12.28 1.17 2.18
C ASP A 9 -11.90 2.66 2.25
N THR A 10 -11.99 3.37 1.13
CA THR A 10 -11.66 4.80 1.05
C THR A 10 -12.52 5.71 1.91
N ILE A 11 -13.71 5.28 2.31
CA ILE A 11 -14.59 6.05 3.21
C ILE A 11 -14.21 5.92 4.68
N THR A 12 -13.35 4.97 5.04
CA THR A 12 -12.90 4.80 6.41
C THR A 12 -11.95 5.92 6.82
N LYS A 13 -12.09 6.37 8.05
CA LYS A 13 -11.25 7.44 8.60
C LYS A 13 -10.20 6.84 9.54
N PRO A 14 -8.97 7.32 9.51
CA PRO A 14 -7.96 6.86 10.43
C PRO A 14 -8.34 7.23 11.88
N PRO A 15 -8.24 6.27 12.82
CA PRO A 15 -8.54 6.55 14.22
C PRO A 15 -7.50 7.53 14.81
N PRO A 16 -7.82 8.20 15.93
CA PRO A 16 -6.94 9.19 16.54
C PRO A 16 -5.52 8.72 16.80
N ARG A 17 -5.36 7.46 17.25
CA ARG A 17 -4.03 6.88 17.49
C ARG A 17 -3.18 6.76 16.21
N LEU A 18 -3.80 6.44 15.09
CA LEU A 18 -3.12 6.35 13.80
C LEU A 18 -2.70 7.74 13.31
N ARG A 19 -3.60 8.72 13.46
CA ARG A 19 -3.31 10.11 13.09
C ARG A 19 -2.14 10.67 13.91
N ARG A 20 -2.09 10.36 15.20
CA ARG A 20 -0.99 10.76 16.07
C ARG A 20 0.32 10.08 15.66
N ALA A 21 0.31 8.77 15.45
CA ALA A 21 1.49 8.04 15.01
C ALA A 21 2.07 8.60 13.71
N ARG A 22 1.23 9.03 12.77
CA ARG A 22 1.66 9.68 11.53
C ARG A 22 2.27 11.05 11.78
N ALA A 23 1.67 11.85 12.66
CA ALA A 23 2.16 13.18 12.99
C ALA A 23 3.51 13.17 13.73
N GLU A 24 3.73 12.15 14.54
CA GLU A 24 4.91 12.00 15.40
C GLU A 24 6.01 11.11 14.78
N ALA A 25 5.76 10.54 13.60
CA ALA A 25 6.71 9.65 12.95
C ALA A 25 8.03 10.36 12.63
N ALA A 26 9.14 9.68 12.91
CA ALA A 26 10.43 10.12 12.42
C ALA A 26 10.47 9.97 10.89
N VAL A 27 10.97 10.99 10.23
CA VAL A 27 11.03 11.04 8.76
C VAL A 27 12.45 11.24 8.27
N GLY A 28 12.71 10.87 7.03
CA GLY A 28 13.96 11.04 6.34
C GLY A 28 13.77 10.94 4.84
N ASP A 29 14.86 10.98 4.08
CA ASP A 29 14.83 10.89 2.63
C ASP A 29 14.60 9.43 2.20
N ASP A 30 13.44 9.14 1.61
CA ASP A 30 13.12 7.79 1.14
C ASP A 30 13.84 7.43 -0.16
N VAL A 31 14.24 8.41 -0.96
CA VAL A 31 14.99 8.16 -2.20
C VAL A 31 16.34 7.49 -1.91
N PHE A 32 17.01 7.91 -0.85
CA PHE A 32 18.27 7.30 -0.39
C PHE A 32 18.07 6.22 0.69
N GLY A 33 16.83 5.82 0.97
CA GLY A 33 16.54 4.81 1.98
C GLY A 33 16.82 5.26 3.42
N GLU A 34 16.71 6.54 3.70
CA GLU A 34 17.05 7.14 4.99
C GLU A 34 15.82 7.46 5.87
N ASP A 35 14.60 7.17 5.40
CA ASP A 35 13.40 7.32 6.23
C ASP A 35 13.27 6.13 7.19
N PRO A 36 13.44 6.34 8.51
CA PRO A 36 13.45 5.22 9.46
C PRO A 36 12.06 4.59 9.63
N THR A 37 10.99 5.35 9.44
CA THR A 37 9.62 4.85 9.58
C THR A 37 9.22 4.00 8.38
N VAL A 38 9.56 4.42 7.16
CA VAL A 38 9.35 3.61 5.94
C VAL A 38 10.16 2.33 6.02
N ASN A 39 11.44 2.41 6.36
CA ASN A 39 12.30 1.23 6.50
C ASN A 39 11.76 0.22 7.52
N ARG A 40 11.24 0.72 8.65
CA ARG A 40 10.61 -0.13 9.66
C ARG A 40 9.32 -0.77 9.14
N LEU A 41 8.48 -0.01 8.45
CA LEU A 41 7.23 -0.51 7.88
C LEU A 41 7.49 -1.64 6.89
N GLU A 42 8.41 -1.45 5.96
CA GLU A 42 8.77 -2.46 4.96
C GLU A 42 9.29 -3.74 5.62
N ARG A 43 10.19 -3.62 6.58
CA ARG A 43 10.69 -4.78 7.34
C ARG A 43 9.59 -5.53 8.06
N MET A 44 8.72 -4.81 8.79
CA MET A 44 7.60 -5.43 9.51
C MET A 44 6.61 -6.12 8.57
N ALA A 45 6.32 -5.54 7.41
CA ALA A 45 5.44 -6.14 6.41
C ALA A 45 6.05 -7.43 5.84
N ALA A 46 7.32 -7.40 5.47
CA ALA A 46 8.04 -8.56 4.97
C ALA A 46 8.04 -9.70 6.01
N GLU A 47 8.38 -9.41 7.25
CA GLU A 47 8.39 -10.39 8.35
C GLU A 47 7.01 -11.01 8.58
N ARG A 48 5.96 -10.20 8.65
CA ARG A 48 4.58 -10.69 8.89
C ARG A 48 4.06 -11.57 7.78
N LEU A 49 4.48 -11.33 6.55
CA LEU A 49 4.04 -12.09 5.37
C LEU A 49 5.02 -13.20 4.98
N GLY A 50 6.13 -13.37 5.71
CA GLY A 50 7.15 -14.37 5.42
C GLY A 50 7.82 -14.16 4.07
N LYS A 51 8.04 -12.89 3.69
CA LYS A 51 8.67 -12.51 2.43
C LYS A 51 10.06 -11.92 2.67
N GLU A 52 10.91 -11.97 1.64
CA GLU A 52 12.28 -11.44 1.72
C GLU A 52 12.32 -9.93 1.87
N ALA A 53 11.39 -9.24 1.23
CA ALA A 53 11.31 -7.80 1.23
C ALA A 53 9.87 -7.31 1.02
N ALA A 54 9.65 -6.03 1.30
CA ALA A 54 8.43 -5.30 1.00
C ALA A 54 8.81 -3.92 0.47
N LEU A 55 7.93 -3.34 -0.31
CA LEU A 55 8.08 -1.99 -0.85
C LEU A 55 6.88 -1.15 -0.44
N PHE A 56 7.14 -0.04 0.24
CA PHE A 56 6.13 0.97 0.50
C PHE A 56 5.83 1.78 -0.75
N VAL A 57 4.56 1.96 -1.04
CA VAL A 57 4.10 2.83 -2.13
C VAL A 57 3.03 3.80 -1.59
N PRO A 58 2.96 5.04 -2.10
CA PRO A 58 2.06 6.05 -1.56
C PRO A 58 0.58 5.81 -1.88
N SER A 59 0.27 4.89 -2.79
CA SER A 59 -1.12 4.55 -3.15
C SER A 59 -1.28 3.10 -3.60
N GLY A 60 -2.49 2.57 -3.45
CA GLY A 60 -2.84 1.26 -3.99
C GLY A 60 -2.77 1.21 -5.52
N THR A 61 -3.09 2.30 -6.19
CA THR A 61 -2.96 2.42 -7.65
C THR A 61 -1.51 2.21 -8.09
N MET A 62 -0.56 2.85 -7.42
CA MET A 62 0.87 2.63 -7.69
C MET A 62 1.28 1.19 -7.37
N GLY A 63 0.78 0.62 -6.28
CA GLY A 63 1.04 -0.77 -5.91
C GLY A 63 0.59 -1.75 -6.99
N ASN A 64 -0.62 -1.59 -7.52
CA ASN A 64 -1.13 -2.39 -8.61
C ASN A 64 -0.28 -2.24 -9.89
N LEU A 65 0.06 -1.00 -10.26
CA LEU A 65 0.89 -0.74 -11.44
C LEU A 65 2.27 -1.38 -11.32
N VAL A 66 2.94 -1.19 -10.20
CA VAL A 66 4.27 -1.77 -9.95
C VAL A 66 4.21 -3.29 -10.00
N SER A 67 3.18 -3.90 -9.40
CA SER A 67 2.99 -5.35 -9.42
C SER A 67 2.84 -5.89 -10.84
N LEU A 68 2.05 -5.21 -11.67
CA LEU A 68 1.90 -5.60 -13.08
C LEU A 68 3.21 -5.46 -13.85
N LEU A 69 3.94 -4.37 -13.65
CA LEU A 69 5.22 -4.13 -14.32
C LEU A 69 6.30 -5.16 -13.94
N VAL A 70 6.25 -5.69 -12.72
CA VAL A 70 7.19 -6.73 -12.26
C VAL A 70 6.87 -8.08 -12.87
N HIS A 71 5.59 -8.42 -13.03
CA HIS A 71 5.16 -9.75 -13.46
C HIS A 71 4.84 -9.88 -14.94
N CYS A 72 4.63 -8.75 -15.63
CA CYS A 72 4.16 -8.74 -17.02
C CYS A 72 5.04 -7.86 -17.89
N GLY A 73 5.28 -8.33 -19.11
CA GLY A 73 5.86 -7.54 -20.20
C GLY A 73 4.80 -7.02 -21.17
N ARG A 74 5.22 -6.27 -22.17
CA ARG A 74 4.33 -5.81 -23.25
C ARG A 74 3.78 -7.02 -24.01
N GLY A 75 2.46 -7.05 -24.20
CA GLY A 75 1.77 -8.12 -24.91
C GLY A 75 1.34 -9.29 -24.03
N ASP A 76 1.70 -9.28 -22.75
CA ASP A 76 1.22 -10.30 -21.81
C ASP A 76 -0.26 -10.08 -21.47
N GLU A 77 -0.95 -11.17 -21.22
CA GLU A 77 -2.35 -11.15 -20.82
C GLU A 77 -2.49 -11.26 -19.30
N VAL A 78 -3.45 -10.54 -18.75
CA VAL A 78 -3.78 -10.54 -17.32
C VAL A 78 -5.26 -10.84 -17.14
N ILE A 79 -5.58 -11.80 -16.29
CA ILE A 79 -6.98 -12.11 -15.95
C ILE A 79 -7.39 -11.19 -14.79
N LEU A 80 -8.40 -10.37 -15.04
CA LEU A 80 -8.92 -9.41 -14.07
C LEU A 80 -10.44 -9.53 -13.96
N GLY A 81 -10.97 -9.17 -12.79
CA GLY A 81 -12.41 -8.97 -12.65
C GLY A 81 -12.87 -7.76 -13.47
N ALA A 82 -13.99 -7.88 -14.17
CA ALA A 82 -14.52 -6.81 -15.04
C ALA A 82 -14.79 -5.48 -14.32
N GLN A 83 -14.96 -5.50 -13.00
CA GLN A 83 -15.18 -4.32 -12.16
C GLN A 83 -13.98 -3.99 -11.27
N SER A 84 -12.83 -4.59 -11.55
CA SER A 84 -11.62 -4.30 -10.78
C SER A 84 -11.10 -2.90 -11.12
N HIS A 85 -10.63 -2.18 -10.11
CA HIS A 85 -10.03 -0.85 -10.27
C HIS A 85 -8.81 -0.85 -11.22
N THR A 86 -8.13 -1.99 -11.32
CA THR A 86 -6.98 -2.15 -12.23
C THR A 86 -7.41 -2.21 -13.71
N TYR A 87 -8.67 -2.60 -13.97
CA TYR A 87 -9.24 -2.69 -15.32
C TYR A 87 -9.85 -1.36 -15.77
N VAL A 88 -10.43 -0.60 -14.86
CA VAL A 88 -11.11 0.70 -15.08
C VAL A 88 -10.14 1.84 -14.75
#